data_3d67c3d2ad4d38020185b617cb4e5660
#
_entry.id   3d67c3d2ad4d38020185b617cb4e5660
#
_cell.length_a   1.000
_cell.length_b   1.000
_cell.length_c   1.000
_cell.angle_alpha   90.00
_cell.angle_beta   90.00
_cell.angle_gamma   90.00
#
_symmetry.space_group_name_H-M   'P 1'
#
loop_
_entity.id
_entity.type
_entity.pdbx_description
1 polymer ?
#
loop_
_entity_poly.entity_id
_entity_poly.type
_entity_poly.pdbx_seq_one_letter_code
_entity_poly.pdbx_strand_id
1 'polypeptide(L)'
;MTMGRIFYIIKADKEIIRTESGGENAMDRYLKETEMLDYSSKNIRQLIAKRKWDRLDAFRRVQAIYNFVRDEILFGYNTDDSIPASKVLADGYGQCNTKGTLFMALLRACRIPCRVHGFTIDKALQKGAMTGFVYKNAPQNVFHSWVEVYLDDRWYELEAYILDKAYLTRLQQQNSGCTGAFCGYGVAVQDLQHPVIDFDRNNTYIQSEGINQDFGIYDAPDDLLKAHHQEMSPLKTFLYRHLGRHLMNRNVKKIRRQK
;
A
#
# COMPACT_ATOMS: atom_id res chain seq x y z
N MET A 1 -7.69 -34.16 -2.93
CA MET A 1 -6.76 -33.48 -3.85
C MET A 1 -5.99 -32.45 -3.03
N THR A 2 -4.75 -32.76 -2.78
CA THR A 2 -3.84 -32.04 -1.88
C THR A 2 -3.36 -30.77 -2.57
N MET A 3 -3.76 -29.60 -2.07
CA MET A 3 -3.21 -28.31 -2.48
C MET A 3 -1.74 -28.26 -2.06
N GLY A 4 -0.83 -28.32 -3.06
CA GLY A 4 0.59 -28.21 -2.85
C GLY A 4 0.95 -26.84 -2.32
N ARG A 5 1.58 -26.79 -1.15
CA ARG A 5 2.23 -25.61 -0.58
C ARG A 5 3.36 -25.18 -1.50
N ILE A 6 3.19 -24.08 -2.19
CA ILE A 6 4.31 -23.36 -2.82
C ILE A 6 4.90 -22.47 -1.72
N PHE A 7 5.94 -22.97 -1.06
CA PHE A 7 6.83 -22.14 -0.24
C PHE A 7 7.67 -21.32 -1.20
N TYR A 8 7.37 -20.03 -1.34
CA TYR A 8 8.36 -19.10 -1.88
C TYR A 8 9.47 -18.93 -0.84
N ILE A 9 10.61 -19.56 -1.12
CA ILE A 9 11.85 -19.27 -0.40
C ILE A 9 12.27 -17.89 -0.88
N ILE A 10 11.97 -16.85 -0.09
CA ILE A 10 12.55 -15.52 -0.26
C ILE A 10 14.05 -15.67 0.01
N LYS A 11 14.83 -15.72 -1.06
CA LYS A 11 16.28 -15.53 -0.94
C LYS A 11 16.50 -14.11 -0.44
N ALA A 12 16.94 -13.99 0.80
CA ALA A 12 17.50 -12.76 1.32
C ALA A 12 18.77 -12.45 0.53
N ASP A 13 18.67 -11.64 -0.50
CA ASP A 13 19.83 -11.07 -1.16
C ASP A 13 20.54 -10.16 -0.16
N LYS A 14 21.67 -10.63 0.35
CA LYS A 14 22.65 -9.76 0.97
C LYS A 14 23.23 -8.89 -0.14
N GLU A 15 22.60 -7.75 -0.39
CA GLU A 15 23.25 -6.67 -1.14
C GLU A 15 24.46 -6.22 -0.33
N ILE A 16 25.63 -6.68 -0.75
CA ILE A 16 26.91 -6.19 -0.25
C ILE A 16 26.98 -4.73 -0.67
N ILE A 17 26.91 -3.83 0.31
CA ILE A 17 27.15 -2.40 0.13
C ILE A 17 28.60 -2.25 -0.33
N ARG A 18 28.82 -2.24 -1.65
CA ARG A 18 30.10 -1.83 -2.23
C ARG A 18 30.08 -0.30 -2.28
N THR A 19 30.91 0.33 -1.48
CA THR A 19 31.28 1.72 -1.64
C THR A 19 32.08 1.86 -2.93
N GLU A 20 31.40 2.22 -4.02
CA GLU A 20 32.09 2.73 -5.19
C GLU A 20 32.57 4.14 -4.85
N SER A 21 33.87 4.37 -5.03
CA SER A 21 34.54 5.64 -4.85
C SER A 21 34.03 6.65 -5.87
N GLY A 22 33.07 7.50 -5.44
CA GLY A 22 32.46 8.52 -6.31
C GLY A 22 31.12 9.01 -5.80
N GLY A 23 31.04 9.53 -4.59
CA GLY A 23 30.14 10.65 -4.22
C GLY A 23 28.70 10.39 -3.76
N GLU A 24 27.92 9.46 -4.25
CA GLU A 24 26.55 9.22 -3.76
C GLU A 24 26.49 7.94 -2.92
N ASN A 25 25.98 8.05 -1.69
CA ASN A 25 25.69 6.87 -0.88
C ASN A 25 24.60 6.02 -1.62
N ALA A 26 24.81 4.70 -1.72
CA ALA A 26 23.88 3.80 -2.39
C ALA A 26 22.43 3.92 -1.88
N MET A 27 22.25 4.42 -0.65
CA MET A 27 20.93 4.66 -0.05
C MET A 27 20.28 5.98 -0.48
N ASP A 28 21.02 6.91 -1.08
CA ASP A 28 20.48 8.25 -1.45
C ASP A 28 19.41 8.15 -2.53
N ARG A 29 19.48 7.14 -3.41
CA ARG A 29 18.44 6.87 -4.41
C ARG A 29 17.06 6.63 -3.78
N TYR A 30 17.02 6.05 -2.58
CA TYR A 30 15.79 5.77 -1.82
C TYR A 30 15.27 6.96 -1.02
N LEU A 31 15.92 8.12 -1.13
CA LEU A 31 15.52 9.39 -0.52
C LEU A 31 15.12 10.45 -1.55
N LYS A 32 15.29 10.16 -2.86
CA LYS A 32 15.03 11.13 -3.93
C LYS A 32 13.55 11.45 -4.05
N GLU A 33 13.27 12.72 -4.30
CA GLU A 33 11.95 13.17 -4.75
C GLU A 33 11.74 12.77 -6.20
N THR A 34 10.49 12.44 -6.56
CA THR A 34 10.08 12.14 -7.93
C THR A 34 8.79 12.88 -8.24
N GLU A 35 8.28 12.75 -9.48
CA GLU A 35 7.02 13.38 -9.86
C GLU A 35 5.84 12.90 -8.99
N MET A 36 5.80 11.59 -8.68
CA MET A 36 4.78 11.02 -7.81
C MET A 36 5.08 11.23 -6.32
N LEU A 37 6.35 11.20 -5.93
CA LEU A 37 6.78 11.43 -4.55
C LEU A 37 7.08 12.92 -4.30
N ASP A 38 6.16 13.80 -4.63
CA ASP A 38 6.27 15.26 -4.58
C ASP A 38 6.27 15.84 -3.16
N TYR A 39 7.19 15.35 -2.31
CA TYR A 39 7.22 15.66 -0.88
C TYR A 39 7.62 17.12 -0.58
N SER A 40 8.19 17.86 -1.54
CA SER A 40 8.42 19.31 -1.43
C SER A 40 7.13 20.13 -1.56
N SER A 41 6.01 19.52 -1.93
CA SER A 41 4.70 20.19 -2.03
C SER A 41 4.27 20.82 -0.71
N LYS A 42 3.53 21.93 -0.82
CA LYS A 42 3.17 22.77 0.34
C LYS A 42 2.40 22.01 1.43
N ASN A 43 1.40 21.21 1.03
CA ASN A 43 0.55 20.47 1.99
C ASN A 43 1.32 19.35 2.72
N ILE A 44 2.24 18.65 2.05
CA ILE A 44 3.10 17.64 2.68
C ILE A 44 4.04 18.29 3.69
N ARG A 45 4.73 19.36 3.30
CA ARG A 45 5.61 20.09 4.23
C ARG A 45 4.86 20.66 5.45
N GLN A 46 3.66 21.21 5.24
CA GLN A 46 2.81 21.69 6.33
C GLN A 46 2.38 20.57 7.28
N LEU A 47 2.04 19.39 6.74
CA LEU A 47 1.71 18.22 7.54
C LEU A 47 2.88 17.79 8.42
N ILE A 48 4.08 17.64 7.84
CA ILE A 48 5.28 17.21 8.57
C ILE A 48 5.61 18.21 9.67
N ALA A 49 5.60 19.51 9.38
CA ALA A 49 5.84 20.56 10.35
C ALA A 49 4.81 20.55 11.50
N LYS A 50 3.53 20.34 11.17
CA LYS A 50 2.46 20.23 12.17
C LYS A 50 2.62 18.99 13.07
N ARG A 51 2.98 17.86 12.50
CA ARG A 51 3.14 16.57 13.20
C ARG A 51 4.48 16.45 13.90
N LYS A 52 5.48 17.23 13.51
CA LYS A 52 6.85 17.23 14.05
C LYS A 52 7.53 15.86 13.94
N TRP A 53 7.23 15.10 12.89
CA TRP A 53 7.80 13.76 12.68
C TRP A 53 9.32 13.79 12.49
N ASP A 54 9.84 14.85 11.90
CA ASP A 54 11.28 15.12 11.74
C ASP A 54 12.06 15.18 13.06
N ARG A 55 11.37 15.39 14.19
CA ARG A 55 11.95 15.46 15.54
C ARG A 55 11.96 14.13 16.28
N LEU A 56 11.29 13.10 15.76
CA LEU A 56 11.25 11.77 16.34
C LEU A 56 12.52 10.98 15.98
N ASP A 57 12.90 10.00 16.78
CA ASP A 57 13.85 8.97 16.37
C ASP A 57 13.34 8.19 15.15
N ALA A 58 14.22 7.48 14.47
CA ALA A 58 13.89 6.82 13.19
C ALA A 58 12.72 5.83 13.34
N PHE A 59 12.72 4.99 14.37
CA PHE A 59 11.64 4.01 14.58
C PHE A 59 10.30 4.67 14.85
N ARG A 60 10.23 5.60 15.79
CA ARG A 60 8.99 6.33 16.12
C ARG A 60 8.48 7.15 14.93
N ARG A 61 9.39 7.66 14.12
CA ARG A 61 9.07 8.39 12.89
C ARG A 61 8.37 7.50 11.88
N VAL A 62 8.95 6.32 11.58
CA VAL A 62 8.31 5.32 10.69
C VAL A 62 6.94 4.92 11.24
N GLN A 63 6.87 4.58 12.54
CA GLN A 63 5.62 4.14 13.17
C GLN A 63 4.53 5.23 13.13
N ALA A 64 4.88 6.49 13.40
CA ALA A 64 3.93 7.60 13.39
C ALA A 64 3.40 7.88 11.96
N ILE A 65 4.28 7.87 10.95
CA ILE A 65 3.90 8.06 9.55
C ILE A 65 3.05 6.87 9.07
N TYR A 66 3.45 5.65 9.38
CA TYR A 66 2.69 4.43 9.07
C TYR A 66 1.27 4.49 9.64
N ASN A 67 1.12 4.80 10.93
CA ASN A 67 -0.18 4.90 11.59
C ASN A 67 -1.04 6.02 10.98
N PHE A 68 -0.44 7.16 10.63
CA PHE A 68 -1.14 8.25 9.95
C PHE A 68 -1.68 7.78 8.59
N VAL A 69 -0.83 7.18 7.75
CA VAL A 69 -1.25 6.70 6.43
C VAL A 69 -2.30 5.60 6.54
N ARG A 70 -2.16 4.70 7.53
CA ARG A 70 -3.16 3.66 7.73
C ARG A 70 -4.51 4.23 8.14
N ASP A 71 -4.54 5.07 9.18
CA ASP A 71 -5.78 5.36 9.90
C ASP A 71 -6.40 6.73 9.55
N GLU A 72 -5.60 7.72 9.10
CA GLU A 72 -6.10 9.05 8.75
C GLU A 72 -6.30 9.24 7.23
N ILE A 73 -5.63 8.40 6.41
CA ILE A 73 -5.92 8.29 4.98
C ILE A 73 -6.77 7.04 4.77
N LEU A 74 -8.08 7.23 4.61
CA LEU A 74 -9.04 6.14 4.62
C LEU A 74 -8.85 5.20 3.40
N PHE A 75 -9.16 3.93 3.57
CA PHE A 75 -9.21 3.01 2.43
C PHE A 75 -10.31 3.44 1.44
N GLY A 76 -9.95 3.58 0.17
CA GLY A 76 -10.83 3.99 -0.92
C GLY A 76 -10.08 4.02 -2.26
N TYR A 77 -10.78 4.32 -3.34
CA TYR A 77 -10.29 4.20 -4.71
C TYR A 77 -10.14 5.58 -5.36
N ASN A 78 -8.91 5.97 -5.69
CA ASN A 78 -8.60 7.20 -6.39
C ASN A 78 -8.90 7.10 -7.90
N THR A 79 -8.72 8.19 -8.62
CA THR A 79 -8.96 8.26 -10.07
C THR A 79 -7.95 7.49 -10.89
N ASP A 80 -6.72 7.37 -10.38
CA ASP A 80 -5.58 6.78 -11.05
C ASP A 80 -4.53 6.37 -10.01
N ASP A 81 -3.67 5.40 -10.35
CA ASP A 81 -2.55 4.99 -9.51
C ASP A 81 -1.35 5.95 -9.62
N SER A 82 -1.25 6.72 -10.71
CA SER A 82 -0.15 7.64 -10.99
C SER A 82 -0.32 9.06 -10.40
N ILE A 83 -1.28 9.26 -9.52
CA ILE A 83 -1.48 10.57 -8.86
C ILE A 83 -0.37 10.86 -7.83
N PRO A 84 0.10 12.13 -7.73
CA PRO A 84 1.16 12.48 -6.78
C PRO A 84 0.70 12.38 -5.33
N ALA A 85 1.66 12.20 -4.42
CA ALA A 85 1.44 12.06 -2.98
C ALA A 85 0.66 13.24 -2.39
N SER A 86 0.94 14.47 -2.82
CA SER A 86 0.19 15.67 -2.40
C SER A 86 -1.30 15.59 -2.74
N LYS A 87 -1.65 14.96 -3.87
CA LYS A 87 -3.05 14.75 -4.28
C LYS A 87 -3.72 13.68 -3.42
N VAL A 88 -3.02 12.57 -3.11
CA VAL A 88 -3.54 11.54 -2.20
C VAL A 88 -3.82 12.12 -0.82
N LEU A 89 -2.90 12.94 -0.31
CA LEU A 89 -3.08 13.66 0.96
C LEU A 89 -4.31 14.58 0.92
N ALA A 90 -4.51 15.32 -0.17
CA ALA A 90 -5.66 16.19 -0.34
C ALA A 90 -6.98 15.43 -0.46
N ASP A 91 -6.97 14.25 -1.10
CA ASP A 91 -8.15 13.38 -1.21
C ASP A 91 -8.55 12.76 0.14
N GLY A 92 -7.57 12.51 1.04
CA GLY A 92 -7.79 11.90 2.35
C GLY A 92 -8.16 10.41 2.30
N TYR A 93 -8.00 9.76 1.16
CA TYR A 93 -8.22 8.33 0.97
C TYR A 93 -7.34 7.78 -0.17
N GLY A 94 -7.15 6.46 -0.18
CA GLY A 94 -6.41 5.77 -1.23
C GLY A 94 -6.48 4.24 -1.11
N GLN A 95 -5.97 3.56 -2.12
CA GLN A 95 -5.75 2.11 -2.17
C GLN A 95 -4.24 1.79 -2.02
N CYS A 96 -3.85 0.53 -2.21
CA CYS A 96 -2.47 0.05 -2.03
C CYS A 96 -1.44 0.98 -2.67
N ASN A 97 -1.54 1.21 -3.98
CA ASN A 97 -0.55 1.98 -4.73
C ASN A 97 -0.51 3.45 -4.30
N THR A 98 -1.66 4.12 -4.24
CA THR A 98 -1.72 5.56 -3.92
C THR A 98 -1.40 5.86 -2.45
N LYS A 99 -1.86 5.03 -1.50
CA LYS A 99 -1.43 5.16 -0.09
C LYS A 99 0.06 4.85 0.05
N GLY A 100 0.59 3.88 -0.72
CA GLY A 100 2.02 3.60 -0.80
C GLY A 100 2.83 4.80 -1.29
N THR A 101 2.38 5.47 -2.36
CA THR A 101 2.98 6.71 -2.86
C THR A 101 3.04 7.79 -1.79
N LEU A 102 1.94 8.05 -1.09
CA LEU A 102 1.93 9.02 0.00
C LEU A 102 2.85 8.59 1.16
N PHE A 103 2.84 7.30 1.52
CA PHE A 103 3.67 6.76 2.59
C PHE A 103 5.16 6.97 2.29
N MET A 104 5.61 6.60 1.07
CA MET A 104 6.99 6.80 0.62
C MET A 104 7.37 8.29 0.61
N ALA A 105 6.52 9.18 0.11
CA ALA A 105 6.77 10.61 0.09
C ALA A 105 7.01 11.17 1.50
N LEU A 106 6.16 10.79 2.47
CA LEU A 106 6.30 11.21 3.87
C LEU A 106 7.57 10.64 4.53
N LEU A 107 7.89 9.37 4.27
CA LEU A 107 9.13 8.74 4.77
C LEU A 107 10.37 9.45 4.23
N ARG A 108 10.45 9.67 2.90
CA ARG A 108 11.60 10.33 2.26
C ARG A 108 11.76 11.77 2.70
N ALA A 109 10.66 12.52 2.82
CA ALA A 109 10.68 13.87 3.39
C ALA A 109 11.26 13.91 4.81
N CYS A 110 11.06 12.83 5.57
CA CYS A 110 11.60 12.66 6.92
C CYS A 110 12.94 11.89 6.94
N ARG A 111 13.63 11.74 5.80
CA ARG A 111 14.93 11.09 5.68
C ARG A 111 14.94 9.61 6.06
N ILE A 112 13.87 8.90 5.82
CA ILE A 112 13.78 7.44 5.95
C ILE A 112 13.85 6.83 4.55
N PRO A 113 14.88 6.03 4.23
CA PRO A 113 14.98 5.37 2.94
C PRO A 113 13.87 4.34 2.77
N CYS A 114 13.23 4.35 1.58
CA CYS A 114 12.17 3.42 1.27
C CYS A 114 12.09 3.15 -0.24
N ARG A 115 11.56 1.97 -0.59
CA ARG A 115 11.39 1.48 -1.96
C ARG A 115 10.04 0.80 -2.12
N VAL A 116 9.61 0.54 -3.35
CA VAL A 116 8.34 -0.10 -3.63
C VAL A 116 8.56 -1.49 -4.23
N HIS A 117 7.75 -2.46 -3.82
CA HIS A 117 7.71 -3.79 -4.40
C HIS A 117 6.36 -3.99 -5.12
N GLY A 118 6.40 -4.37 -6.40
CA GLY A 118 5.23 -4.48 -7.27
C GLY A 118 4.75 -5.91 -7.45
N PHE A 119 3.42 -6.10 -7.53
CA PHE A 119 2.76 -7.39 -7.65
C PHE A 119 1.48 -7.31 -8.47
N THR A 120 0.88 -8.49 -8.72
CA THR A 120 -0.56 -8.58 -8.91
C THR A 120 -1.18 -9.47 -7.84
N ILE A 121 -2.46 -9.18 -7.52
CA ILE A 121 -3.30 -9.97 -6.63
C ILE A 121 -4.54 -10.47 -7.37
N ASP A 122 -5.08 -11.62 -6.94
CA ASP A 122 -6.33 -12.13 -7.50
C ASP A 122 -7.50 -11.20 -7.16
N LYS A 123 -8.37 -10.94 -8.14
CA LYS A 123 -9.56 -10.10 -7.93
C LYS A 123 -10.53 -10.65 -6.88
N ALA A 124 -10.46 -11.95 -6.56
CA ALA A 124 -11.28 -12.55 -5.50
C ALA A 124 -11.12 -11.80 -4.18
N LEU A 125 -9.91 -11.30 -3.91
CA LEU A 125 -9.60 -10.44 -2.75
C LEU A 125 -10.47 -9.17 -2.71
N GLN A 126 -10.88 -8.65 -3.86
CA GLN A 126 -11.69 -7.43 -3.95
C GLN A 126 -13.21 -7.71 -3.85
N LYS A 127 -13.62 -9.00 -3.83
CA LYS A 127 -15.04 -9.37 -3.70
C LYS A 127 -15.60 -8.85 -2.38
N GLY A 128 -16.72 -8.15 -2.46
CA GLY A 128 -17.33 -7.47 -1.31
C GLY A 128 -16.95 -5.98 -1.20
N ALA A 129 -15.70 -5.61 -1.40
CA ALA A 129 -15.31 -4.21 -1.60
C ALA A 129 -15.79 -3.71 -2.98
N MET A 130 -15.52 -4.50 -4.02
CA MET A 130 -16.16 -4.39 -5.33
C MET A 130 -17.38 -5.31 -5.40
N THR A 131 -18.50 -4.82 -5.92
CA THR A 131 -19.75 -5.58 -6.02
C THR A 131 -20.41 -5.48 -7.39
N GLY A 132 -21.32 -6.42 -7.71
CA GLY A 132 -22.16 -6.39 -8.89
C GLY A 132 -21.39 -6.24 -10.20
N PHE A 133 -21.81 -5.28 -11.03
CA PHE A 133 -21.21 -5.01 -12.34
C PHE A 133 -19.73 -4.64 -12.27
N VAL A 134 -19.30 -3.88 -11.25
CA VAL A 134 -17.91 -3.46 -11.07
C VAL A 134 -17.01 -4.69 -10.87
N TYR A 135 -17.37 -5.59 -9.96
CA TYR A 135 -16.61 -6.81 -9.72
C TYR A 135 -16.59 -7.74 -10.94
N LYS A 136 -17.74 -7.91 -11.63
CA LYS A 136 -17.83 -8.77 -12.83
C LYS A 136 -16.86 -8.32 -13.94
N ASN A 137 -16.69 -7.01 -14.12
CA ASN A 137 -15.86 -6.41 -15.17
C ASN A 137 -14.43 -6.07 -14.73
N ALA A 138 -14.09 -6.27 -13.46
CA ALA A 138 -12.74 -6.08 -12.95
C ALA A 138 -11.76 -7.08 -13.61
N PRO A 139 -10.49 -6.68 -13.85
CA PRO A 139 -9.45 -7.59 -14.32
C PRO A 139 -9.28 -8.75 -13.35
N GLN A 140 -8.86 -9.92 -13.85
CA GLN A 140 -8.58 -11.10 -12.99
C GLN A 140 -7.40 -10.82 -12.06
N ASN A 141 -6.35 -10.21 -12.58
CA ASN A 141 -5.18 -9.80 -11.83
C ASN A 141 -5.27 -8.28 -11.61
N VAL A 142 -5.25 -7.86 -10.36
CA VAL A 142 -5.30 -6.47 -9.95
C VAL A 142 -3.89 -6.02 -9.57
N PHE A 143 -3.44 -4.91 -10.13
CA PHE A 143 -2.12 -4.35 -9.84
C PHE A 143 -2.03 -3.92 -8.38
N HIS A 144 -0.93 -4.30 -7.71
CA HIS A 144 -0.73 -4.17 -6.28
C HIS A 144 0.72 -3.84 -5.95
N SER A 145 0.94 -3.17 -4.81
CA SER A 145 2.28 -2.93 -4.28
C SER A 145 2.25 -2.79 -2.76
N TRP A 146 3.43 -3.02 -2.16
CA TRP A 146 3.73 -2.57 -0.80
C TRP A 146 4.98 -1.70 -0.75
N VAL A 147 5.25 -1.12 0.40
CA VAL A 147 6.44 -0.29 0.64
C VAL A 147 7.42 -1.05 1.52
N GLU A 148 8.68 -1.05 1.11
CA GLU A 148 9.78 -1.53 1.93
C GLU A 148 10.52 -0.33 2.54
N VAL A 149 10.73 -0.40 3.85
CA VAL A 149 11.35 0.67 4.64
C VAL A 149 12.66 0.19 5.24
N TYR A 150 13.75 0.93 5.03
CA TYR A 150 15.04 0.64 5.63
C TYR A 150 15.16 1.28 7.01
N LEU A 151 15.32 0.44 8.03
CA LEU A 151 15.46 0.84 9.43
C LEU A 151 16.28 -0.20 10.18
N ASP A 152 17.19 0.24 11.06
CA ASP A 152 18.01 -0.62 11.89
C ASP A 152 18.77 -1.68 11.03
N ASP A 153 19.39 -1.23 9.93
CA ASP A 153 20.20 -2.03 8.99
C ASP A 153 19.46 -3.18 8.29
N ARG A 154 18.11 -3.09 8.16
CA ARG A 154 17.31 -4.07 7.43
C ARG A 154 16.11 -3.44 6.73
N TRP A 155 15.59 -4.13 5.74
CA TRP A 155 14.33 -3.80 5.07
C TRP A 155 13.14 -4.44 5.80
N TYR A 156 12.07 -3.66 5.98
CA TYR A 156 10.78 -4.11 6.48
C TYR A 156 9.73 -3.96 5.41
N GLU A 157 8.99 -5.01 5.12
CA GLU A 157 7.88 -5.03 4.17
C GLU A 157 6.60 -4.58 4.88
N LEU A 158 6.07 -3.45 4.44
CA LEU A 158 4.91 -2.84 5.07
C LEU A 158 3.77 -2.75 4.07
N GLU A 159 2.71 -3.51 4.31
CA GLU A 159 1.52 -3.57 3.46
C GLU A 159 0.25 -3.15 4.21
N ALA A 160 0.15 -3.47 5.50
CA ALA A 160 -1.10 -3.32 6.22
C ALA A 160 -1.53 -1.86 6.49
N TYR A 161 -0.75 -0.86 6.05
CA TYR A 161 -1.19 0.54 6.00
C TYR A 161 -2.37 0.77 5.04
N ILE A 162 -2.69 -0.18 4.18
CA ILE A 162 -3.72 -0.07 3.13
C ILE A 162 -5.10 0.12 3.74
N LEU A 163 -5.46 -0.69 4.73
CA LEU A 163 -6.78 -0.66 5.36
C LEU A 163 -6.76 0.11 6.68
N ASP A 164 -7.67 1.07 6.82
CA ASP A 164 -7.85 1.75 8.11
C ASP A 164 -8.47 0.82 9.17
N LYS A 165 -8.04 0.99 10.43
CA LYS A 165 -8.52 0.16 11.55
C LYS A 165 -10.04 0.15 11.67
N ALA A 166 -10.71 1.26 11.39
CA ALA A 166 -12.15 1.34 11.47
C ALA A 166 -12.85 0.41 10.44
N TYR A 167 -12.32 0.37 9.22
CA TYR A 167 -12.81 -0.55 8.19
C TYR A 167 -12.55 -2.01 8.57
N LEU A 168 -11.32 -2.34 8.98
CA LEU A 168 -10.94 -3.70 9.34
C LEU A 168 -11.72 -4.21 10.55
N THR A 169 -11.87 -3.40 11.60
CA THR A 169 -12.64 -3.77 12.80
C THR A 169 -14.10 -4.09 12.44
N ARG A 170 -14.71 -3.32 11.54
CA ARG A 170 -16.08 -3.63 11.09
C ARG A 170 -16.16 -4.92 10.31
N LEU A 171 -15.17 -5.18 9.47
CA LEU A 171 -15.09 -6.44 8.73
C LEU A 171 -14.94 -7.64 9.68
N GLN A 172 -14.08 -7.52 10.69
CA GLN A 172 -13.90 -8.55 11.74
C GLN A 172 -15.20 -8.81 12.50
N GLN A 173 -15.92 -7.76 12.90
CA GLN A 173 -17.22 -7.87 13.58
C GLN A 173 -18.27 -8.58 12.73
N GLN A 174 -18.35 -8.23 11.43
CA GLN A 174 -19.29 -8.86 10.49
C GLN A 174 -18.95 -10.33 10.21
N ASN A 175 -17.70 -10.73 10.42
CA ASN A 175 -17.20 -12.08 10.22
C ASN A 175 -16.63 -12.66 11.52
N SER A 176 -17.28 -12.39 12.66
CA SER A 176 -16.81 -12.84 13.99
C SER A 176 -16.73 -14.37 14.13
N GLY A 177 -17.50 -15.12 13.34
CA GLY A 177 -17.40 -16.57 13.27
C GLY A 177 -16.29 -17.11 12.37
N CYS A 178 -15.53 -16.24 11.68
CA CYS A 178 -14.40 -16.68 10.86
C CYS A 178 -13.18 -16.90 11.74
N THR A 179 -12.78 -18.16 11.91
CA THR A 179 -11.62 -18.60 12.70
C THR A 179 -10.54 -19.15 11.78
N GLY A 180 -9.91 -18.31 10.96
CA GLY A 180 -8.86 -18.75 10.05
C GLY A 180 -8.72 -17.88 8.82
N ALA A 181 -8.29 -18.49 7.71
CA ALA A 181 -8.00 -17.79 6.47
C ALA A 181 -9.24 -17.07 5.92
N PHE A 182 -9.02 -15.84 5.46
CA PHE A 182 -10.06 -15.01 4.89
C PHE A 182 -9.57 -14.34 3.60
N CYS A 183 -10.45 -14.35 2.57
CA CYS A 183 -10.19 -13.66 1.32
C CYS A 183 -11.45 -12.91 0.86
N GLY A 184 -11.34 -11.59 0.74
CA GLY A 184 -12.44 -10.72 0.32
C GLY A 184 -12.35 -9.34 0.98
N TYR A 185 -13.15 -8.40 0.50
CA TYR A 185 -13.24 -7.04 1.05
C TYR A 185 -11.91 -6.27 1.12
N GLY A 186 -10.95 -6.61 0.25
CA GLY A 186 -9.62 -6.04 0.28
C GLY A 186 -8.69 -6.67 1.33
N VAL A 187 -9.01 -7.86 1.83
CA VAL A 187 -8.22 -8.62 2.80
C VAL A 187 -7.91 -10.01 2.25
N ALA A 188 -6.67 -10.49 2.44
CA ALA A 188 -6.27 -11.88 2.24
C ALA A 188 -5.22 -12.23 3.29
N VAL A 189 -5.64 -12.93 4.35
CA VAL A 189 -4.85 -13.25 5.54
C VAL A 189 -5.14 -14.66 6.04
N GLN A 190 -4.19 -15.22 6.81
CA GLN A 190 -4.34 -16.54 7.46
C GLN A 190 -5.30 -16.50 8.67
N ASP A 191 -5.37 -15.35 9.36
CA ASP A 191 -6.27 -15.14 10.49
C ASP A 191 -6.87 -13.72 10.39
N LEU A 192 -8.18 -13.66 10.11
CA LEU A 192 -8.90 -12.40 10.00
C LEU A 192 -9.00 -11.68 11.36
N GLN A 193 -9.09 -12.42 12.45
CA GLN A 193 -9.33 -11.81 13.76
C GLN A 193 -8.06 -11.21 14.37
N HIS A 194 -6.88 -11.74 14.00
CA HIS A 194 -5.59 -11.32 14.56
C HIS A 194 -4.52 -11.06 13.48
N PRO A 195 -4.80 -10.22 12.47
CA PRO A 195 -3.79 -9.91 11.45
C PRO A 195 -2.69 -9.01 12.04
N VAL A 196 -1.46 -9.21 11.58
CA VAL A 196 -0.30 -8.40 12.00
C VAL A 196 -0.30 -7.08 11.22
N ILE A 197 -0.99 -6.08 11.76
CA ILE A 197 -1.19 -4.77 11.11
C ILE A 197 -0.48 -3.60 11.78
N ASP A 198 0.06 -3.78 12.96
CA ASP A 198 0.80 -2.74 13.67
C ASP A 198 2.31 -2.91 13.43
N PHE A 199 2.97 -1.83 13.02
CA PHE A 199 4.42 -1.84 12.84
C PHE A 199 5.13 -1.66 14.19
N ASP A 200 5.86 -2.70 14.59
CA ASP A 200 6.75 -2.71 15.75
C ASP A 200 8.04 -3.50 15.42
N ARG A 201 8.81 -3.00 14.43
CA ARG A 201 10.00 -3.69 13.88
C ARG A 201 9.70 -5.09 13.31
N ASN A 202 8.54 -5.23 12.70
CA ASN A 202 8.07 -6.44 12.03
C ASN A 202 7.51 -6.11 10.65
N ASN A 203 7.45 -7.08 9.77
CA ASN A 203 6.69 -6.96 8.54
C ASN A 203 5.19 -6.92 8.85
N THR A 204 4.40 -6.23 8.02
CA THR A 204 2.94 -6.15 8.18
C THR A 204 2.26 -6.51 6.88
N TYR A 205 1.27 -7.42 6.93
CA TYR A 205 0.55 -7.88 5.76
C TYR A 205 -0.96 -7.88 5.97
N ILE A 206 -1.70 -7.59 4.89
CA ILE A 206 -3.17 -7.61 4.90
C ILE A 206 -3.75 -8.19 3.60
N GLN A 207 -2.96 -8.26 2.52
CA GLN A 207 -3.36 -8.76 1.19
C GLN A 207 -2.39 -9.81 0.62
N SER A 208 -1.28 -10.08 1.29
CA SER A 208 -0.17 -10.90 0.78
C SER A 208 -0.56 -12.31 0.36
N GLU A 209 -1.58 -12.94 1.01
CA GLU A 209 -2.07 -14.26 0.61
C GLU A 209 -2.80 -14.27 -0.76
N GLY A 210 -3.09 -13.10 -1.31
CA GLY A 210 -3.69 -12.95 -2.63
C GLY A 210 -2.71 -12.70 -3.77
N ILE A 211 -1.40 -12.62 -3.50
CA ILE A 211 -0.36 -12.36 -4.51
C ILE A 211 -0.25 -13.56 -5.45
N ASN A 212 -0.24 -13.30 -6.77
CA ASN A 212 -0.13 -14.33 -7.79
C ASN A 212 0.97 -14.06 -8.83
N GLN A 213 1.54 -12.84 -8.87
CA GLN A 213 2.70 -12.50 -9.69
C GLN A 213 3.55 -11.46 -8.99
N ASP A 214 4.87 -11.61 -9.06
CA ASP A 214 5.87 -10.71 -8.50
C ASP A 214 6.59 -9.98 -9.64
N PHE A 215 6.66 -8.65 -9.57
CA PHE A 215 7.36 -7.78 -10.52
C PHE A 215 8.71 -7.30 -9.99
N GLY A 216 9.03 -7.60 -8.74
CA GLY A 216 10.26 -7.17 -8.08
C GLY A 216 10.20 -5.75 -7.51
N ILE A 217 11.37 -5.25 -7.16
CA ILE A 217 11.58 -4.03 -6.38
C ILE A 217 11.99 -2.88 -7.30
N TYR A 218 11.41 -1.70 -7.05
CA TYR A 218 11.68 -0.45 -7.77
C TYR A 218 12.02 0.67 -6.79
N ASP A 219 12.89 1.59 -7.22
CA ASP A 219 13.30 2.71 -6.38
C ASP A 219 12.12 3.64 -6.05
N ALA A 220 11.21 3.86 -7.01
CA ALA A 220 10.06 4.74 -6.86
C ALA A 220 8.80 4.17 -7.53
N PRO A 221 7.59 4.59 -7.12
CA PRO A 221 6.34 4.21 -7.80
C PRO A 221 6.28 4.68 -9.25
N ASP A 222 6.96 5.79 -9.59
CA ASP A 222 7.13 6.27 -10.97
C ASP A 222 7.75 5.20 -11.87
N ASP A 223 8.82 4.54 -11.40
CA ASP A 223 9.54 3.50 -12.14
C ASP A 223 8.71 2.23 -12.26
N LEU A 224 8.06 1.84 -11.15
CA LEU A 224 7.17 0.68 -11.14
C LEU A 224 6.01 0.85 -12.11
N LEU A 225 5.32 2.00 -12.10
CA LEU A 225 4.17 2.25 -12.99
C LEU A 225 4.56 2.48 -14.44
N LYS A 226 5.80 2.89 -14.71
CA LYS A 226 6.35 2.97 -16.07
C LYS A 226 6.59 1.57 -16.65
N ALA A 227 7.06 0.63 -15.82
CA ALA A 227 7.33 -0.74 -16.23
C ALA A 227 6.07 -1.61 -16.26
N HIS A 228 5.17 -1.43 -15.28
CA HIS A 228 3.95 -2.21 -15.07
C HIS A 228 2.79 -1.30 -14.67
N HIS A 229 1.62 -1.55 -15.23
CA HIS A 229 0.40 -0.82 -14.89
C HIS A 229 -0.83 -1.68 -15.12
N GLN A 230 -1.94 -1.28 -14.53
CA GLN A 230 -3.20 -1.98 -14.76
C GLN A 230 -3.68 -1.78 -16.19
N GLU A 231 -3.63 -2.84 -16.99
CA GLU A 231 -4.16 -2.80 -18.35
C GLU A 231 -5.69 -2.73 -18.35
N MET A 232 -6.21 -1.64 -18.89
CA MET A 232 -7.63 -1.45 -19.10
C MET A 232 -7.87 -0.74 -20.43
N SER A 233 -8.92 -1.15 -21.16
CA SER A 233 -9.30 -0.42 -22.38
C SER A 233 -9.73 1.01 -22.02
N PRO A 234 -9.60 1.99 -22.97
CA PRO A 234 -9.98 3.38 -22.72
C PRO A 234 -11.42 3.54 -22.18
N LEU A 235 -12.36 2.75 -22.70
CA LEU A 235 -13.74 2.74 -22.24
C LEU A 235 -13.86 2.26 -20.77
N LYS A 236 -13.14 1.20 -20.41
CA LYS A 236 -13.14 0.70 -19.02
C LYS A 236 -12.51 1.72 -18.07
N THR A 237 -11.42 2.37 -18.49
CA THR A 237 -10.76 3.44 -17.72
C THR A 237 -11.72 4.62 -17.51
N PHE A 238 -12.43 5.05 -18.55
CA PHE A 238 -13.43 6.10 -18.45
C PHE A 238 -14.57 5.72 -17.48
N LEU A 239 -15.13 4.52 -17.62
CA LEU A 239 -16.18 4.02 -16.73
C LEU A 239 -15.70 3.88 -15.28
N TYR A 240 -14.47 3.43 -15.08
CA TYR A 240 -13.88 3.37 -13.74
C TYR A 240 -13.77 4.76 -13.12
N ARG A 241 -13.18 5.73 -13.83
CA ARG A 241 -12.95 7.09 -13.33
C ARG A 241 -14.24 7.84 -13.00
N HIS A 242 -15.30 7.65 -13.78
CA HIS A 242 -16.53 8.44 -13.65
C HIS A 242 -17.67 7.75 -12.90
N LEU A 243 -17.66 6.40 -12.84
CA LEU A 243 -18.73 5.65 -12.19
C LEU A 243 -18.20 4.61 -11.20
N GLY A 244 -17.33 3.71 -11.64
CA GLY A 244 -16.91 2.53 -10.87
C GLY A 244 -16.32 2.88 -9.51
N ARG A 245 -15.31 3.78 -9.48
CA ARG A 245 -14.68 4.21 -8.22
C ARG A 245 -15.65 4.87 -7.23
N HIS A 246 -16.66 5.59 -7.72
CA HIS A 246 -17.66 6.22 -6.84
C HIS A 246 -18.56 5.15 -6.18
N LEU A 247 -18.96 4.15 -6.94
CA LEU A 247 -19.72 3.01 -6.41
C LEU A 247 -18.88 2.22 -5.39
N MET A 248 -17.61 1.97 -5.69
CA MET A 248 -16.68 1.30 -4.79
C MET A 248 -16.48 2.11 -3.50
N ASN A 249 -16.22 3.41 -3.61
CA ASN A 249 -16.05 4.29 -2.44
C ASN A 249 -17.33 4.38 -1.59
N ARG A 250 -18.51 4.40 -2.23
CA ARG A 250 -19.79 4.35 -1.51
C ARG A 250 -19.95 3.05 -0.73
N ASN A 251 -19.56 1.93 -1.34
CA ASN A 251 -19.63 0.61 -0.71
C ASN A 251 -18.66 0.50 0.47
N VAL A 252 -17.40 0.89 0.29
CA VAL A 252 -16.37 0.90 1.36
C VAL A 252 -16.82 1.80 2.54
N LYS A 253 -17.40 2.98 2.22
CA LYS A 253 -17.97 3.88 3.24
C LYS A 253 -19.16 3.24 3.98
N LYS A 254 -20.01 2.48 3.28
CA LYS A 254 -21.11 1.72 3.88
C LYS A 254 -20.60 0.66 4.84
N ILE A 255 -19.62 -0.17 4.42
CA ILE A 255 -19.01 -1.20 5.26
C ILE A 255 -18.46 -0.59 6.55
N ARG A 256 -17.70 0.51 6.45
CA ARG A 256 -17.11 1.20 7.62
C ARG A 256 -18.16 1.72 8.62
N ARG A 257 -19.38 2.06 8.16
CA ARG A 257 -20.45 2.68 8.96
C ARG A 257 -21.52 1.71 9.47
N GLN A 258 -21.56 0.48 8.97
CA GLN A 258 -22.56 -0.50 9.44
C GLN A 258 -22.31 -0.79 10.92
N LYS A 259 -23.41 -0.63 11.73
CA LYS A 259 -23.43 -0.94 13.16
C LYS A 259 -23.58 -2.43 13.39
#